data_ba5923de6ce48dee035a6dd82e21ad5d
#
_entry.id   ba5923de6ce48dee035a6dd82e21ad5d
#
_cell.length_a   1.000
_cell.length_b   1.000
_cell.length_c   1.000
_cell.angle_alpha   90.00
_cell.angle_beta   90.00
_cell.angle_gamma   90.00
#
_symmetry.space_group_name_H-M   'P 1'
#
loop_
_entity.id
_entity.type
_entity.pdbx_description
1 polymer ?
#
loop_
_entity_poly.entity_id
_entity_poly.type
_entity_poly.pdbx_seq_one_letter_code
_entity_poly.pdbx_strand_id
1 'polypeptide(L)'
;MFERGTFSHRHAILKVEDSEEEICLLNNIDKNQGKFNIYNSHLSEYGVMGYEYGYSLTSPKTLCIWEAQFGDFSNGAQIMIDQYLSAAEDKWKLQNGIVLYLPHGYEGQGAEHSSARIERYLQLCAKDNMYAANCTTPSNLFHLLRRQMLTTFRKPLILFTPKSLLRHPKVISEIDELNTSKFLPIITDQEIDPKKADSLVFCTGKFYFDLLDFREKNNIKNVAIVRIEQLFPLPVKLIISEIKKFSNAEDIVWAQEEPRNMGAWNHIQTYHPVAKNMRPATRRFYGSTASGSHVRFERRHKQVIEYVFDKSKNNFRK
;
A
#
# COMPACT_ATOMS: atom_id res chain seq x y z
N MET A 1 -9.35 -3.40 15.48
CA MET A 1 -10.16 -2.82 14.38
C MET A 1 -11.36 -2.13 14.99
N PHE A 2 -11.83 -1.03 14.44
CA PHE A 2 -13.06 -0.36 14.90
C PHE A 2 -14.16 -0.54 13.85
N GLU A 3 -15.38 -0.80 14.26
CA GLU A 3 -16.56 -0.93 13.39
C GLU A 3 -16.72 0.27 12.44
N ARG A 4 -16.40 1.48 12.90
CA ARG A 4 -16.40 2.70 12.10
C ARG A 4 -15.11 2.96 11.32
N GLY A 5 -14.07 2.15 11.53
CA GLY A 5 -12.70 2.43 11.08
C GLY A 5 -12.02 3.56 11.86
N THR A 6 -10.69 3.53 11.94
CA THR A 6 -9.89 4.55 12.69
C THR A 6 -10.19 5.98 12.21
N PHE A 7 -10.38 6.15 10.91
CA PHE A 7 -10.59 7.47 10.28
C PHE A 7 -12.07 7.80 10.08
N SER A 8 -12.99 7.10 10.76
CA SER A 8 -14.45 7.26 10.58
C SER A 8 -14.87 7.16 9.10
N HIS A 9 -14.26 6.25 8.36
CA HIS A 9 -14.44 6.10 6.92
C HIS A 9 -15.44 5.01 6.54
N ARG A 10 -15.93 4.26 7.52
CA ARG A 10 -17.03 3.28 7.36
C ARG A 10 -17.87 3.22 8.62
N HIS A 11 -19.12 2.84 8.44
CA HIS A 11 -20.05 2.55 9.51
C HIS A 11 -20.68 1.19 9.21
N ALA A 12 -20.03 0.12 9.70
CA ALA A 12 -20.46 -1.24 9.42
C ALA A 12 -21.73 -1.62 10.17
N ILE A 13 -21.88 -1.09 11.39
CA ILE A 13 -23.05 -1.28 12.25
C ILE A 13 -23.79 0.06 12.35
N LEU A 14 -25.05 0.04 12.03
CA LEU A 14 -25.98 1.17 12.19
C LEU A 14 -26.98 0.83 13.31
N LYS A 15 -27.47 1.85 13.99
CA LYS A 15 -28.55 1.71 14.96
C LYS A 15 -29.85 2.30 14.41
N VAL A 16 -30.92 1.58 14.59
CA VAL A 16 -32.27 2.11 14.35
C VAL A 16 -32.61 3.14 15.42
N GLU A 17 -33.04 4.33 15.01
CA GLU A 17 -33.24 5.46 15.91
C GLU A 17 -34.24 5.15 17.06
N ASP A 18 -35.35 4.50 16.71
CA ASP A 18 -36.45 4.24 17.66
C ASP A 18 -36.22 3.03 18.59
N SER A 19 -35.52 2.00 18.11
CA SER A 19 -35.37 0.73 18.84
C SER A 19 -33.97 0.45 19.36
N GLU A 20 -32.98 1.23 18.90
CA GLU A 20 -31.55 0.98 19.11
C GLU A 20 -31.07 -0.39 18.59
N GLU A 21 -31.88 -1.07 17.78
CA GLU A 21 -31.49 -2.31 17.13
C GLU A 21 -30.28 -2.10 16.22
N GLU A 22 -29.31 -3.01 16.31
CA GLU A 22 -28.09 -2.95 15.49
C GLU A 22 -28.30 -3.68 14.17
N ILE A 23 -28.04 -2.98 13.06
CA ILE A 23 -28.16 -3.51 11.71
C ILE A 23 -26.83 -3.42 11.00
N CYS A 24 -26.36 -4.54 10.48
CA CYS A 24 -25.24 -4.59 9.55
C CYS A 24 -25.77 -4.74 8.11
N LEU A 25 -25.69 -3.66 7.31
CA LEU A 25 -26.20 -3.66 5.94
C LEU A 25 -25.50 -4.69 5.05
N LEU A 26 -24.21 -4.94 5.28
CA LEU A 26 -23.43 -5.92 4.51
C LEU A 26 -23.91 -7.38 4.72
N ASN A 27 -24.67 -7.66 5.77
CA ASN A 27 -25.28 -8.97 6.00
C ASN A 27 -26.65 -9.12 5.33
N ASN A 28 -27.14 -8.10 4.65
CA ASN A 28 -28.48 -8.05 4.06
C ASN A 28 -28.45 -7.76 2.54
N ILE A 29 -27.37 -8.12 1.83
CA ILE A 29 -27.22 -7.90 0.39
C ILE A 29 -27.89 -9.03 -0.38
N ASP A 30 -27.66 -10.28 0.01
CA ASP A 30 -28.21 -11.47 -0.62
C ASP A 30 -28.52 -12.56 0.41
N LYS A 31 -29.58 -13.32 0.20
CA LYS A 31 -30.02 -14.38 1.13
C LYS A 31 -29.01 -15.52 1.24
N ASN A 32 -28.20 -15.76 0.20
CA ASN A 32 -27.23 -16.85 0.12
C ASN A 32 -25.78 -16.38 0.36
N GLN A 33 -25.59 -15.14 0.78
CA GLN A 33 -24.25 -14.61 1.03
C GLN A 33 -23.59 -15.24 2.25
N GLY A 34 -22.24 -15.15 2.29
CA GLY A 34 -21.48 -15.40 3.50
C GLY A 34 -21.73 -14.32 4.56
N LYS A 35 -21.46 -14.63 5.81
CA LYS A 35 -21.62 -13.70 6.91
C LYS A 35 -20.46 -12.71 7.00
N PHE A 36 -20.77 -11.42 7.11
CA PHE A 36 -19.82 -10.39 7.45
C PHE A 36 -19.80 -10.18 8.95
N ASN A 37 -18.65 -10.34 9.58
CA ASN A 37 -18.43 -10.09 10.99
C ASN A 37 -17.38 -9.00 11.16
N ILE A 38 -17.63 -8.07 12.07
CA ILE A 38 -16.68 -7.01 12.43
C ILE A 38 -16.66 -6.85 13.95
N TYR A 39 -15.47 -6.67 14.50
CA TYR A 39 -15.30 -6.58 15.95
C TYR A 39 -14.34 -5.45 16.28
N ASN A 40 -14.63 -4.74 17.38
CA ASN A 40 -13.67 -3.86 18.01
C ASN A 40 -12.63 -4.72 18.75
N SER A 41 -11.38 -4.69 18.31
CA SER A 41 -10.32 -5.49 18.91
C SER A 41 -9.79 -4.84 20.19
N HIS A 42 -9.21 -5.66 21.06
CA HIS A 42 -8.44 -5.18 22.20
C HIS A 42 -7.17 -4.44 21.74
N LEU A 43 -6.66 -3.55 22.61
CA LEU A 43 -5.37 -2.86 22.40
C LEU A 43 -4.20 -3.79 22.74
N SER A 44 -4.01 -4.83 21.94
CA SER A 44 -2.93 -5.79 22.06
C SER A 44 -2.65 -6.37 20.68
N GLU A 45 -1.82 -5.71 19.91
CA GLU A 45 -1.48 -6.13 18.54
C GLU A 45 -0.91 -7.55 18.51
N TYR A 46 -0.08 -7.89 19.50
CA TYR A 46 0.47 -9.23 19.66
C TYR A 46 -0.61 -10.30 19.85
N GLY A 47 -1.51 -10.10 20.80
CA GLY A 47 -2.58 -11.05 21.11
C GLY A 47 -3.59 -11.18 19.98
N VAL A 48 -4.02 -10.04 19.43
CA VAL A 48 -5.01 -10.01 18.33
C VAL A 48 -4.43 -10.62 17.07
N MET A 49 -3.20 -10.27 16.68
CA MET A 49 -2.54 -10.87 15.52
C MET A 49 -2.40 -12.39 15.67
N GLY A 50 -2.03 -12.86 16.86
CA GLY A 50 -1.91 -14.29 17.14
C GLY A 50 -3.24 -15.02 17.01
N TYR A 51 -4.32 -14.41 17.54
CA TYR A 51 -5.67 -14.95 17.42
C TYR A 51 -6.12 -15.02 15.96
N GLU A 52 -6.04 -13.92 15.23
CA GLU A 52 -6.50 -13.84 13.83
C GLU A 52 -5.68 -14.75 12.91
N TYR A 53 -4.37 -14.88 13.18
CA TYR A 53 -3.52 -15.84 12.48
C TYR A 53 -4.03 -17.28 12.69
N GLY A 54 -4.28 -17.69 13.95
CA GLY A 54 -4.81 -19.01 14.29
C GLY A 54 -6.21 -19.25 13.69
N TYR A 55 -7.08 -18.26 13.77
CA TYR A 55 -8.42 -18.31 13.16
C TYR A 55 -8.34 -18.51 11.64
N SER A 56 -7.51 -17.76 10.96
CA SER A 56 -7.31 -17.87 9.50
C SER A 56 -6.73 -19.22 9.07
N LEU A 57 -5.93 -19.89 9.91
CA LEU A 57 -5.47 -21.26 9.64
C LEU A 57 -6.60 -22.29 9.66
N THR A 58 -7.52 -22.16 10.60
CA THR A 58 -8.65 -23.11 10.74
C THR A 58 -9.78 -22.85 9.77
N SER A 59 -9.84 -21.65 9.20
CA SER A 59 -10.93 -21.23 8.31
C SER A 59 -10.41 -20.67 6.96
N PRO A 60 -9.81 -21.51 6.09
CA PRO A 60 -9.15 -21.06 4.87
C PRO A 60 -10.11 -20.51 3.81
N LYS A 61 -11.42 -20.71 3.97
CA LYS A 61 -12.47 -20.14 3.10
C LYS A 61 -12.99 -18.79 3.59
N THR A 62 -12.53 -18.31 4.72
CA THR A 62 -12.92 -17.02 5.30
C THR A 62 -11.87 -15.97 4.93
N LEU A 63 -12.33 -14.81 4.46
CA LEU A 63 -11.48 -13.63 4.34
C LEU A 63 -11.29 -13.02 5.74
N CYS A 64 -10.17 -13.31 6.37
CA CYS A 64 -9.80 -12.79 7.67
C CYS A 64 -8.94 -11.55 7.49
N ILE A 65 -9.36 -10.41 8.05
CA ILE A 65 -8.63 -9.14 7.95
C ILE A 65 -8.35 -8.63 9.36
N TRP A 66 -7.08 -8.43 9.67
CA TRP A 66 -6.65 -7.64 10.81
C TRP A 66 -6.29 -6.23 10.36
N GLU A 67 -6.97 -5.22 10.91
CA GLU A 67 -6.67 -3.82 10.60
C GLU A 67 -6.01 -3.15 11.81
N ALA A 68 -4.78 -2.68 11.65
CA ALA A 68 -4.11 -1.88 12.65
C ALA A 68 -4.76 -0.49 12.76
N GLN A 69 -4.74 0.11 13.94
CA GLN A 69 -5.21 1.49 14.13
C GLN A 69 -4.40 2.46 13.26
N PHE A 70 -3.08 2.32 13.27
CA PHE A 70 -2.10 2.81 12.31
C PHE A 70 -1.14 1.67 12.01
N GLY A 71 -0.60 1.61 10.80
CA GLY A 71 0.35 0.57 10.44
C GLY A 71 1.62 0.57 11.29
N ASP A 72 1.97 1.74 11.86
CA ASP A 72 3.07 1.90 12.82
C ASP A 72 2.95 0.93 14.01
N PHE A 73 1.73 0.68 14.47
CA PHE A 73 1.49 -0.15 15.66
C PHE A 73 1.60 -1.65 15.38
N SER A 74 1.72 -2.07 14.12
CA SER A 74 2.00 -3.47 13.81
C SER A 74 3.34 -3.97 14.41
N ASN A 75 4.21 -3.05 14.81
CA ASN A 75 5.45 -3.37 15.53
C ASN A 75 5.20 -4.07 16.88
N GLY A 76 4.06 -3.83 17.53
CA GLY A 76 3.63 -4.54 18.73
C GLY A 76 3.36 -6.03 18.48
N ALA A 77 3.14 -6.45 17.24
CA ALA A 77 2.95 -7.83 16.82
C ALA A 77 4.17 -8.42 16.08
N GLN A 78 5.34 -7.79 16.14
CA GLN A 78 6.51 -8.20 15.33
C GLN A 78 6.90 -9.66 15.55
N ILE A 79 6.79 -10.18 16.77
CA ILE A 79 7.06 -11.58 17.07
C ILE A 79 6.15 -12.52 16.27
N MET A 80 4.86 -12.18 16.16
CA MET A 80 3.90 -12.96 15.38
C MET A 80 4.19 -12.85 13.87
N ILE A 81 4.61 -11.69 13.40
CA ILE A 81 4.99 -11.46 12.00
C ILE A 81 6.23 -12.30 11.66
N ASP A 82 7.29 -12.24 12.46
CA ASP A 82 8.57 -12.90 12.19
C ASP A 82 8.48 -14.42 12.32
N GLN A 83 7.82 -14.91 13.37
CA GLN A 83 7.87 -16.33 13.71
C GLN A 83 6.77 -17.17 13.07
N TYR A 84 5.64 -16.56 12.73
CA TYR A 84 4.48 -17.25 12.20
C TYR A 84 4.11 -16.77 10.79
N LEU A 85 3.74 -15.50 10.64
CA LEU A 85 3.19 -14.99 9.39
C LEU A 85 4.14 -15.19 8.20
N SER A 86 5.39 -14.78 8.35
CA SER A 86 6.39 -14.83 7.27
C SER A 86 7.06 -16.20 7.12
N ALA A 87 7.12 -17.00 8.18
CA ALA A 87 7.98 -18.17 8.25
C ALA A 87 7.24 -19.52 8.33
N ALA A 88 5.93 -19.53 8.64
CA ALA A 88 5.20 -20.78 8.92
C ALA A 88 5.16 -21.76 7.75
N GLU A 89 5.09 -21.27 6.52
CA GLU A 89 5.09 -22.14 5.35
C GLU A 89 6.45 -22.85 5.16
N ASP A 90 7.54 -22.15 5.37
CA ASP A 90 8.88 -22.76 5.26
C ASP A 90 9.16 -23.73 6.41
N LYS A 91 8.81 -23.33 7.66
CA LYS A 91 9.05 -24.12 8.86
C LYS A 91 8.13 -25.34 8.99
N TRP A 92 6.84 -25.17 8.72
CA TRP A 92 5.82 -26.17 9.07
C TRP A 92 4.92 -26.56 7.91
N LYS A 93 5.12 -26.01 6.70
CA LYS A 93 4.28 -26.20 5.52
C LYS A 93 2.83 -25.73 5.75
N LEU A 94 2.65 -24.75 6.63
CA LEU A 94 1.35 -24.17 6.94
C LEU A 94 1.14 -22.90 6.12
N GLN A 95 0.10 -22.88 5.32
CA GLN A 95 -0.34 -21.71 4.57
C GLN A 95 -1.41 -20.94 5.35
N ASN A 96 -1.38 -19.63 5.28
CA ASN A 96 -2.32 -18.74 5.94
C ASN A 96 -2.79 -17.65 5.00
N GLY A 97 -4.09 -17.36 5.00
CA GLY A 97 -4.71 -16.37 4.12
C GLY A 97 -5.02 -15.02 4.77
N ILE A 98 -4.50 -14.75 5.96
CA ILE A 98 -4.77 -13.51 6.68
C ILE A 98 -4.37 -12.28 5.86
N VAL A 99 -5.17 -11.23 5.94
CA VAL A 99 -4.90 -9.92 5.35
C VAL A 99 -4.62 -8.93 6.47
N LEU A 100 -3.50 -8.21 6.36
CA LEU A 100 -3.17 -7.11 7.24
C LEU A 100 -3.51 -5.79 6.55
N TYR A 101 -4.40 -5.01 7.14
CA TYR A 101 -4.64 -3.61 6.75
C TYR A 101 -3.76 -2.71 7.60
N LEU A 102 -2.79 -2.07 6.97
CA LEU A 102 -1.79 -1.25 7.64
C LEU A 102 -1.84 0.18 7.12
N PRO A 103 -2.58 1.09 7.79
CA PRO A 103 -2.62 2.50 7.38
C PRO A 103 -1.21 3.09 7.28
N HIS A 104 -0.86 3.60 6.09
CA HIS A 104 0.45 4.11 5.76
C HIS A 104 0.33 5.38 4.91
N GLY A 105 1.16 6.37 5.19
CA GLY A 105 1.24 7.61 4.44
C GLY A 105 1.83 8.73 5.27
N TYR A 106 2.67 9.56 4.65
CA TYR A 106 3.35 10.68 5.30
C TYR A 106 2.52 11.95 5.10
N GLU A 107 1.77 12.32 6.14
CA GLU A 107 0.76 13.39 6.12
C GLU A 107 0.96 14.42 7.25
N GLY A 108 2.18 14.51 7.78
CA GLY A 108 2.51 15.46 8.85
C GLY A 108 2.06 15.07 10.26
N GLN A 109 1.65 13.80 10.45
CA GLN A 109 1.14 13.29 11.72
C GLN A 109 2.22 12.77 12.69
N GLY A 110 3.51 13.00 12.35
CA GLY A 110 4.63 12.59 13.21
C GLY A 110 5.13 11.18 12.98
N ALA A 111 6.10 10.75 13.79
CA ALA A 111 6.85 9.52 13.59
C ALA A 111 6.04 8.23 13.86
N GLU A 112 4.99 8.31 14.64
CA GLU A 112 4.22 7.15 15.14
C GLU A 112 2.92 6.93 14.38
N HIS A 113 2.59 7.80 13.40
CA HIS A 113 1.34 7.77 12.65
C HIS A 113 1.56 7.95 11.14
N SER A 114 2.74 7.59 10.63
CA SER A 114 3.11 7.77 9.24
C SER A 114 3.49 6.49 8.52
N SER A 115 4.19 5.57 9.17
CA SER A 115 4.80 4.44 8.49
C SER A 115 4.43 3.09 9.07
N ALA A 116 3.81 2.26 8.24
CA ALA A 116 3.66 0.82 8.51
C ALA A 116 4.98 0.04 8.37
N ARG A 117 6.11 0.71 8.10
CA ARG A 117 7.42 0.07 7.92
C ARG A 117 7.45 -0.92 6.76
N ILE A 118 7.12 -0.44 5.55
CA ILE A 118 7.14 -1.24 4.30
C ILE A 118 8.42 -2.05 4.19
N GLU A 119 9.56 -1.45 4.48
CA GLU A 119 10.90 -2.06 4.42
C GLU A 119 11.03 -3.34 5.26
N ARG A 120 10.39 -3.40 6.44
CA ARG A 120 10.45 -4.57 7.31
C ARG A 120 9.70 -5.76 6.73
N TYR A 121 8.52 -5.52 6.18
CA TYR A 121 7.75 -6.57 5.50
C TYR A 121 8.46 -7.05 4.25
N LEU A 122 8.99 -6.13 3.42
CA LEU A 122 9.72 -6.51 2.22
C LEU A 122 11.00 -7.28 2.53
N GLN A 123 11.67 -7.01 3.65
CA GLN A 123 12.81 -7.79 4.12
C GLN A 123 12.45 -9.24 4.46
N LEU A 124 11.23 -9.48 4.96
CA LEU A 124 10.72 -10.81 5.29
C LEU A 124 10.17 -11.58 4.09
N CYS A 125 10.01 -10.91 2.95
CA CYS A 125 9.47 -11.50 1.73
C CYS A 125 10.53 -12.35 1.01
N ALA A 126 10.24 -13.65 0.84
CA ALA A 126 11.09 -14.58 0.12
C ALA A 126 10.27 -15.79 -0.37
N LYS A 127 10.66 -16.40 -1.50
CA LYS A 127 10.03 -17.62 -2.03
C LYS A 127 8.49 -17.55 -2.12
N ASP A 128 7.97 -16.39 -2.47
CA ASP A 128 6.52 -16.12 -2.57
C ASP A 128 5.73 -16.46 -1.28
N ASN A 129 6.34 -16.26 -0.11
CA ASN A 129 5.74 -16.56 1.20
C ASN A 129 4.58 -15.64 1.55
N MET A 130 4.54 -14.41 1.00
CA MET A 130 3.51 -13.40 1.26
C MET A 130 3.24 -12.59 0.00
N TYR A 131 2.19 -11.76 0.03
CA TYR A 131 2.01 -10.63 -0.88
C TYR A 131 2.18 -9.33 -0.13
N ALA A 132 2.78 -8.32 -0.78
CA ALA A 132 2.82 -6.95 -0.29
C ALA A 132 2.30 -6.01 -1.36
N ALA A 133 1.29 -5.20 -1.03
CA ALA A 133 0.60 -4.33 -1.98
C ALA A 133 0.24 -2.98 -1.36
N ASN A 134 0.08 -1.97 -2.23
CA ASN A 134 -0.33 -0.62 -1.86
C ASN A 134 -1.22 -0.05 -2.98
N CYS A 135 -2.52 -0.31 -2.88
CA CYS A 135 -3.48 0.03 -3.93
C CYS A 135 -3.82 1.53 -3.94
N THR A 136 -3.93 2.10 -5.15
CA THR A 136 -4.26 3.50 -5.38
C THR A 136 -5.66 3.74 -5.91
N THR A 137 -6.41 2.69 -6.28
CA THR A 137 -7.80 2.81 -6.74
C THR A 137 -8.73 1.85 -6.00
N PRO A 138 -10.02 2.20 -5.81
CA PRO A 138 -11.01 1.31 -5.20
C PRO A 138 -11.17 -0.02 -5.95
N SER A 139 -11.22 0.00 -7.29
CA SER A 139 -11.36 -1.22 -8.10
C SER A 139 -10.16 -2.15 -7.92
N ASN A 140 -8.94 -1.61 -7.87
CA ASN A 140 -7.75 -2.43 -7.69
C ASN A 140 -7.69 -3.07 -6.29
N LEU A 141 -8.12 -2.33 -5.25
CA LEU A 141 -8.28 -2.88 -3.90
C LEU A 141 -9.31 -4.02 -3.87
N PHE A 142 -10.49 -3.81 -4.49
CA PHE A 142 -11.52 -4.83 -4.60
C PHE A 142 -10.99 -6.11 -5.25
N HIS A 143 -10.31 -5.97 -6.40
CA HIS A 143 -9.77 -7.12 -7.12
C HIS A 143 -8.60 -7.80 -6.39
N LEU A 144 -7.83 -7.06 -5.60
CA LEU A 144 -6.79 -7.65 -4.75
C LEU A 144 -7.39 -8.57 -3.68
N LEU A 145 -8.45 -8.10 -2.98
CA LEU A 145 -9.15 -8.90 -1.98
C LEU A 145 -9.89 -10.08 -2.62
N ARG A 146 -10.49 -9.87 -3.79
CA ARG A 146 -11.12 -10.92 -4.55
C ARG A 146 -10.11 -12.00 -4.96
N ARG A 147 -8.92 -11.59 -5.44
CA ARG A 147 -7.81 -12.50 -5.75
C ARG A 147 -7.40 -13.33 -4.55
N GLN A 148 -7.30 -12.72 -3.36
CA GLN A 148 -6.94 -13.40 -2.11
C GLN A 148 -7.83 -14.63 -1.83
N MET A 149 -9.10 -14.55 -2.17
CA MET A 149 -10.06 -15.64 -1.94
C MET A 149 -10.18 -16.61 -3.11
N LEU A 150 -9.96 -16.17 -4.34
CA LEU A 150 -10.14 -17.00 -5.54
C LEU A 150 -8.92 -17.89 -5.86
N THR A 151 -7.75 -17.62 -5.29
CA THR A 151 -6.58 -18.48 -5.46
C THR A 151 -6.78 -19.82 -4.76
N THR A 152 -6.21 -20.88 -5.33
CA THR A 152 -6.30 -22.26 -4.80
C THR A 152 -5.39 -22.51 -3.61
N PHE A 153 -4.52 -21.57 -3.29
CA PHE A 153 -3.60 -21.59 -2.16
C PHE A 153 -3.86 -20.39 -1.25
N ARG A 154 -3.23 -20.37 -0.08
CA ARG A 154 -3.33 -19.25 0.87
C ARG A 154 -1.96 -18.68 1.18
N LYS A 155 -1.80 -17.37 1.01
CA LYS A 155 -0.61 -16.59 1.38
C LYS A 155 -1.03 -15.36 2.15
N PRO A 156 -0.32 -14.95 3.19
CA PRO A 156 -0.61 -13.68 3.85
C PRO A 156 -0.53 -12.50 2.87
N LEU A 157 -1.46 -11.57 3.00
CA LEU A 157 -1.46 -10.32 2.25
C LEU A 157 -1.18 -9.16 3.18
N ILE A 158 -0.06 -8.49 2.96
CA ILE A 158 0.29 -7.23 3.63
C ILE A 158 -0.19 -6.10 2.74
N LEU A 159 -1.26 -5.43 3.16
CA LEU A 159 -1.86 -4.34 2.42
C LEU A 159 -1.63 -3.02 3.14
N PHE A 160 -0.79 -2.18 2.55
CA PHE A 160 -0.61 -0.81 2.99
C PHE A 160 -1.83 -0.01 2.56
N THR A 161 -2.61 0.47 3.53
CA THR A 161 -3.89 1.13 3.26
C THR A 161 -3.76 2.64 3.37
N PRO A 162 -4.58 3.39 2.61
CA PRO A 162 -4.53 4.84 2.65
C PRO A 162 -5.15 5.43 3.93
N LYS A 163 -4.87 6.71 4.19
CA LYS A 163 -5.51 7.56 5.17
C LYS A 163 -6.26 8.70 4.49
N SER A 164 -5.57 9.72 4.01
CA SER A 164 -6.19 10.85 3.28
C SER A 164 -6.88 10.42 1.99
N LEU A 165 -6.36 9.40 1.29
CA LEU A 165 -6.97 8.90 0.05
C LEU A 165 -8.37 8.32 0.26
N LEU A 166 -8.76 7.95 1.47
CA LEU A 166 -10.13 7.50 1.78
C LEU A 166 -11.21 8.54 1.43
N ARG A 167 -10.83 9.81 1.30
CA ARG A 167 -11.72 10.92 0.93
C ARG A 167 -11.19 11.77 -0.23
N HIS A 168 -10.17 11.26 -0.92
CA HIS A 168 -9.54 12.04 -1.98
C HIS A 168 -10.40 12.01 -3.26
N PRO A 169 -10.73 13.18 -3.86
CA PRO A 169 -11.70 13.25 -4.97
C PRO A 169 -11.25 12.54 -6.25
N LYS A 170 -9.94 12.33 -6.43
CA LYS A 170 -9.39 11.58 -7.57
C LYS A 170 -9.27 10.06 -7.32
N VAL A 171 -9.57 9.59 -6.12
CA VAL A 171 -9.53 8.16 -5.77
C VAL A 171 -10.92 7.56 -5.97
N ILE A 172 -11.28 7.40 -7.22
CA ILE A 172 -12.57 6.86 -7.66
C ILE A 172 -12.35 5.72 -8.66
N SER A 173 -13.38 4.93 -8.86
CA SER A 173 -13.44 3.87 -9.90
C SER A 173 -14.85 3.80 -10.45
N GLU A 174 -14.96 3.48 -11.73
CA GLU A 174 -16.25 3.21 -12.35
C GLU A 174 -16.78 1.84 -11.89
N ILE A 175 -18.11 1.70 -11.77
CA ILE A 175 -18.75 0.46 -11.34
C ILE A 175 -18.39 -0.70 -12.26
N ASP A 176 -18.29 -0.46 -13.55
CA ASP A 176 -17.95 -1.49 -14.53
C ASP A 176 -16.55 -2.08 -14.31
N GLU A 177 -15.62 -1.32 -13.74
CA GLU A 177 -14.29 -1.85 -13.38
C GLU A 177 -14.37 -2.99 -12.35
N LEU A 178 -15.39 -3.00 -11.48
CA LEU A 178 -15.57 -4.07 -10.51
C LEU A 178 -15.99 -5.39 -11.16
N ASN A 179 -16.59 -5.34 -12.34
CA ASN A 179 -17.04 -6.52 -13.09
C ASN A 179 -16.06 -6.96 -14.17
N THR A 180 -15.47 -6.02 -14.89
CA THR A 180 -14.72 -6.27 -16.12
C THR A 180 -13.21 -6.29 -15.93
N SER A 181 -12.70 -5.73 -14.82
CA SER A 181 -11.28 -5.63 -14.55
C SER A 181 -10.75 -6.80 -13.69
N LYS A 182 -9.50 -6.71 -13.34
CA LYS A 182 -8.76 -7.62 -12.46
C LYS A 182 -7.73 -6.83 -11.67
N PHE A 183 -7.10 -7.44 -10.68
CA PHE A 183 -5.99 -6.80 -9.99
C PHE A 183 -4.83 -6.50 -10.95
N LEU A 184 -4.41 -5.25 -10.97
CA LEU A 184 -3.30 -4.74 -11.77
C LEU A 184 -2.08 -4.52 -10.86
N PRO A 185 -1.02 -5.32 -10.99
CA PRO A 185 0.21 -5.13 -10.20
C PRO A 185 0.93 -3.80 -10.50
N ILE A 186 0.67 -3.24 -11.69
CA ILE A 186 1.16 -1.94 -12.16
C ILE A 186 0.00 -1.22 -12.82
N ILE A 187 -0.07 0.11 -12.63
CA ILE A 187 -0.96 0.98 -13.38
C ILE A 187 -0.10 2.00 -14.13
N THR A 188 -0.14 1.92 -15.46
CA THR A 188 0.64 2.78 -16.36
C THR A 188 0.08 4.20 -16.42
N ASP A 189 0.92 5.17 -16.77
CA ASP A 189 0.48 6.52 -17.11
C ASP A 189 -0.29 6.48 -18.44
N GLN A 190 -1.48 7.07 -18.46
CA GLN A 190 -2.34 7.16 -19.65
C GLN A 190 -2.40 8.57 -20.26
N GLU A 191 -1.86 9.57 -19.57
CA GLU A 191 -1.93 10.97 -20.00
C GLU A 191 -0.71 11.39 -20.82
N ILE A 192 0.45 10.77 -20.55
CA ILE A 192 1.70 11.14 -21.22
C ILE A 192 1.96 10.23 -22.39
N ASP A 193 2.13 10.84 -23.56
CA ASP A 193 2.57 10.14 -24.77
C ASP A 193 3.96 9.54 -24.52
N PRO A 194 4.14 8.20 -24.64
CA PRO A 194 5.42 7.56 -24.40
C PRO A 194 6.59 8.13 -25.23
N LYS A 195 6.32 8.65 -26.41
CA LYS A 195 7.33 9.26 -27.29
C LYS A 195 7.78 10.65 -26.84
N LYS A 196 7.01 11.29 -25.97
CA LYS A 196 7.27 12.66 -25.46
C LYS A 196 7.77 12.68 -24.03
N ALA A 197 7.87 11.50 -23.39
CA ALA A 197 8.35 11.40 -22.01
C ALA A 197 9.88 11.46 -21.98
N ASP A 198 10.43 12.47 -21.30
CA ASP A 198 11.86 12.59 -21.01
C ASP A 198 12.22 11.91 -19.68
N SER A 199 11.24 11.70 -18.81
CA SER A 199 11.41 11.07 -17.52
C SER A 199 10.27 10.08 -17.25
N LEU A 200 10.64 8.93 -16.64
CA LEU A 200 9.74 7.88 -16.20
C LEU A 200 9.87 7.68 -14.69
N VAL A 201 8.80 7.98 -13.96
CA VAL A 201 8.74 7.90 -12.51
C VAL A 201 7.95 6.67 -12.10
N PHE A 202 8.53 5.83 -11.26
CA PHE A 202 7.84 4.76 -10.55
C PHE A 202 7.61 5.17 -9.10
N CYS A 203 6.41 4.96 -8.61
CA CYS A 203 6.03 5.23 -7.21
C CYS A 203 5.00 4.22 -6.72
N THR A 204 4.63 4.30 -5.44
CA THR A 204 3.58 3.45 -4.85
C THR A 204 2.69 4.27 -3.91
N GLY A 205 1.44 3.85 -3.77
CA GLY A 205 0.49 4.40 -2.81
C GLY A 205 0.17 5.89 -3.00
N LYS A 206 -0.08 6.56 -1.89
CA LYS A 206 -0.51 7.96 -1.83
C LYS A 206 0.40 8.93 -2.59
N PHE A 207 1.70 8.67 -2.58
CA PHE A 207 2.68 9.58 -3.18
C PHE A 207 2.43 9.83 -4.68
N TYR A 208 1.76 8.90 -5.35
CA TYR A 208 1.30 9.11 -6.73
C TYR A 208 0.43 10.36 -6.88
N PHE A 209 -0.51 10.58 -5.96
CA PHE A 209 -1.42 11.72 -6.05
C PHE A 209 -0.72 13.04 -5.75
N ASP A 210 0.25 13.04 -4.85
CA ASP A 210 1.07 14.22 -4.58
C ASP A 210 1.90 14.61 -5.81
N LEU A 211 2.45 13.62 -6.52
CA LEU A 211 3.18 13.82 -7.78
C LEU A 211 2.25 14.26 -8.91
N LEU A 212 1.08 13.64 -9.03
CA LEU A 212 0.07 14.01 -10.04
C LEU A 212 -0.36 15.46 -9.86
N ASP A 213 -0.69 15.87 -8.65
CA ASP A 213 -1.09 17.25 -8.36
C ASP A 213 0.02 18.26 -8.70
N PHE A 214 1.27 17.91 -8.41
CA PHE A 214 2.41 18.77 -8.77
C PHE A 214 2.57 18.86 -10.29
N ARG A 215 2.46 17.75 -11.01
CA ARG A 215 2.52 17.67 -12.48
C ARG A 215 1.46 18.55 -13.12
N GLU A 216 0.20 18.42 -12.68
CA GLU A 216 -0.92 19.22 -13.21
C GLU A 216 -0.76 20.71 -12.91
N LYS A 217 -0.47 21.08 -11.65
CA LYS A 217 -0.30 22.49 -11.23
C LYS A 217 0.80 23.23 -12.01
N ASN A 218 1.84 22.49 -12.42
CA ASN A 218 2.97 23.06 -13.17
C ASN A 218 2.89 22.79 -14.67
N ASN A 219 1.79 22.21 -15.17
CA ASN A 219 1.57 21.88 -16.57
C ASN A 219 2.71 21.08 -17.23
N ILE A 220 3.29 20.12 -16.48
CA ILE A 220 4.40 19.28 -16.94
C ILE A 220 3.83 18.19 -17.86
N LYS A 221 4.36 18.07 -19.08
CA LYS A 221 3.85 17.17 -20.13
C LYS A 221 4.86 16.10 -20.59
N ASN A 222 6.00 16.05 -19.99
CA ASN A 222 7.12 15.17 -20.37
C ASN A 222 7.57 14.22 -19.27
N VAL A 223 6.81 14.08 -18.18
CA VAL A 223 7.11 13.17 -17.07
C VAL A 223 5.97 12.17 -16.90
N ALA A 224 6.22 10.92 -17.22
CA ALA A 224 5.27 9.83 -17.01
C ALA A 224 5.38 9.28 -15.58
N ILE A 225 4.23 8.96 -14.94
CA ILE A 225 4.17 8.44 -13.58
C ILE A 225 3.46 7.09 -13.58
N VAL A 226 4.19 6.03 -13.27
CA VAL A 226 3.71 4.64 -13.22
C VAL A 226 3.59 4.19 -11.77
N ARG A 227 2.43 3.62 -11.41
CA ARG A 227 2.14 3.13 -10.06
C ARG A 227 2.50 1.66 -9.92
N ILE A 228 3.32 1.32 -8.95
CA ILE A 228 3.57 -0.05 -8.54
C ILE A 228 2.59 -0.39 -7.41
N GLU A 229 1.55 -1.14 -7.72
CA GLU A 229 0.51 -1.53 -6.78
C GLU A 229 0.90 -2.78 -5.97
N GLN A 230 1.68 -3.68 -6.57
CA GLN A 230 2.23 -4.86 -5.88
C GLN A 230 3.74 -4.72 -5.72
N LEU A 231 4.19 -4.65 -4.47
CA LEU A 231 5.59 -4.55 -4.11
C LEU A 231 6.27 -5.92 -4.00
N PHE A 232 5.52 -6.95 -3.61
CA PHE A 232 6.01 -8.32 -3.58
C PHE A 232 4.90 -9.34 -3.92
N PRO A 233 5.15 -10.36 -4.75
CA PRO A 233 6.30 -10.46 -5.67
C PRO A 233 6.37 -9.26 -6.60
N LEU A 234 7.58 -8.72 -6.78
CA LEU A 234 7.76 -7.55 -7.65
C LEU A 234 7.43 -7.91 -9.11
N PRO A 235 6.58 -7.16 -9.81
CA PRO A 235 6.21 -7.45 -11.19
C PRO A 235 7.29 -7.02 -12.20
N VAL A 236 8.49 -7.60 -12.08
CA VAL A 236 9.71 -7.23 -12.83
C VAL A 236 9.48 -7.15 -14.34
N LYS A 237 8.77 -8.14 -14.91
CA LYS A 237 8.49 -8.17 -16.36
C LYS A 237 7.66 -6.98 -16.82
N LEU A 238 6.68 -6.57 -16.00
CA LEU A 238 5.82 -5.42 -16.31
C LEU A 238 6.60 -4.10 -16.15
N ILE A 239 7.46 -3.98 -15.14
CA ILE A 239 8.32 -2.80 -14.97
C ILE A 239 9.25 -2.64 -16.16
N ILE A 240 9.89 -3.71 -16.61
CA ILE A 240 10.75 -3.71 -17.81
C ILE A 240 9.92 -3.35 -19.07
N SER A 241 8.69 -3.81 -19.16
CA SER A 241 7.78 -3.44 -20.26
C SER A 241 7.48 -1.94 -20.27
N GLU A 242 7.22 -1.34 -19.11
CA GLU A 242 7.01 0.11 -19.01
C GLU A 242 8.28 0.90 -19.37
N ILE A 243 9.46 0.47 -18.92
CA ILE A 243 10.73 1.09 -19.32
C ILE A 243 10.92 1.04 -20.85
N LYS A 244 10.57 -0.06 -21.48
CA LYS A 244 10.64 -0.19 -22.96
C LYS A 244 9.58 0.67 -23.65
N LYS A 245 8.39 0.77 -23.10
CA LYS A 245 7.29 1.61 -23.61
C LYS A 245 7.70 3.08 -23.63
N PHE A 246 8.32 3.56 -22.56
CA PHE A 246 8.81 4.94 -22.41
C PHE A 246 10.31 5.02 -22.80
N SER A 247 10.68 4.47 -23.95
CA SER A 247 12.09 4.32 -24.38
C SER A 247 12.87 5.63 -24.55
N ASN A 248 12.18 6.75 -24.71
CA ASN A 248 12.80 8.08 -24.83
C ASN A 248 13.11 8.70 -23.45
N ALA A 249 12.61 8.12 -22.36
CA ALA A 249 12.87 8.61 -21.01
C ALA A 249 14.33 8.30 -20.60
N GLU A 250 15.14 9.34 -20.52
CA GLU A 250 16.55 9.24 -20.09
C GLU A 250 16.68 9.20 -18.56
N ASP A 251 15.74 9.77 -17.83
CA ASP A 251 15.72 9.81 -16.37
C ASP A 251 14.66 8.84 -15.84
N ILE A 252 15.11 7.69 -15.32
CA ILE A 252 14.22 6.70 -14.68
C ILE A 252 14.32 6.87 -13.18
N VAL A 253 13.18 7.15 -12.53
CA VAL A 253 13.13 7.55 -11.13
C VAL A 253 12.32 6.55 -10.32
N TRP A 254 12.86 6.11 -9.18
CA TRP A 254 12.06 5.59 -8.09
C TRP A 254 11.73 6.72 -7.12
N ALA A 255 10.47 7.04 -6.96
CA ALA A 255 10.00 8.09 -6.07
C ALA A 255 9.23 7.53 -4.87
N GLN A 256 9.61 7.92 -3.66
CA GLN A 256 8.93 7.55 -2.43
C GLN A 256 8.96 8.67 -1.40
N GLU A 257 7.95 8.73 -0.56
CA GLU A 257 7.83 9.72 0.51
C GLU A 257 8.62 9.36 1.77
N GLU A 258 9.02 8.11 1.90
CA GLU A 258 9.80 7.59 3.02
C GLU A 258 11.27 8.01 2.95
N PRO A 259 12.00 7.97 4.09
CA PRO A 259 13.45 8.09 4.10
C PRO A 259 14.12 7.03 3.22
N ARG A 260 15.32 7.33 2.72
CA ARG A 260 16.05 6.46 1.79
C ARG A 260 16.37 5.06 2.34
N ASN A 261 16.53 4.93 3.65
CA ASN A 261 16.74 3.65 4.33
C ASN A 261 15.44 2.92 4.68
N MET A 262 14.30 3.48 4.34
CA MET A 262 12.96 2.96 4.60
C MET A 262 12.18 2.84 3.29
N GLY A 263 10.92 2.38 3.38
CA GLY A 263 10.07 2.19 2.21
C GLY A 263 10.56 1.05 1.32
N ALA A 264 10.26 1.13 0.02
CA ALA A 264 10.53 0.04 -0.92
C ALA A 264 11.87 0.14 -1.65
N TRP A 265 12.58 1.27 -1.59
CA TRP A 265 13.78 1.49 -2.38
C TRP A 265 14.85 0.40 -2.22
N ASN A 266 15.18 0.00 -0.99
CA ASN A 266 16.20 -1.02 -0.75
C ASN A 266 15.81 -2.38 -1.35
N HIS A 267 14.53 -2.71 -1.31
CA HIS A 267 14.00 -3.92 -1.94
C HIS A 267 14.10 -3.84 -3.47
N ILE A 268 13.69 -2.71 -4.07
CA ILE A 268 13.82 -2.49 -5.53
C ILE A 268 15.27 -2.66 -6.00
N GLN A 269 16.26 -2.19 -5.22
CA GLN A 269 17.67 -2.32 -5.56
C GLN A 269 18.14 -3.76 -5.67
N THR A 270 17.50 -4.73 -5.01
CA THR A 270 17.86 -6.15 -5.15
C THR A 270 17.51 -6.72 -6.54
N TYR A 271 16.63 -6.06 -7.29
CA TYR A 271 16.25 -6.43 -8.65
C TYR A 271 17.11 -5.67 -9.67
N HIS A 272 18.37 -6.07 -9.81
CA HIS A 272 19.36 -5.39 -10.66
C HIS A 272 18.86 -5.03 -12.08
N PRO A 273 18.13 -5.89 -12.81
CA PRO A 273 17.63 -5.54 -14.15
C PRO A 273 16.66 -4.35 -14.17
N VAL A 274 15.99 -4.09 -13.05
CA VAL A 274 15.05 -2.97 -12.86
C VAL A 274 15.79 -1.73 -12.35
N ALA A 275 16.59 -1.90 -11.31
CA ALA A 275 17.15 -0.80 -10.53
C ALA A 275 18.40 -0.17 -11.13
N LYS A 276 19.12 -0.87 -12.06
CA LYS A 276 20.43 -0.47 -12.58
C LYS A 276 20.53 0.99 -13.02
N ASN A 277 19.48 1.51 -13.63
CA ASN A 277 19.44 2.87 -14.16
C ASN A 277 18.46 3.77 -13.41
N MET A 278 17.92 3.32 -12.26
CA MET A 278 16.97 4.11 -11.50
C MET A 278 17.66 5.07 -10.53
N ARG A 279 17.24 6.32 -10.58
CA ARG A 279 17.60 7.35 -9.62
C ARG A 279 16.58 7.37 -8.47
N PRO A 280 16.98 7.25 -7.19
CA PRO A 280 16.03 7.40 -6.09
C PRO A 280 15.73 8.87 -5.78
N ALA A 281 14.47 9.23 -5.79
CA ALA A 281 13.95 10.49 -5.25
C ALA A 281 13.24 10.19 -3.92
N THR A 282 13.97 10.41 -2.82
CA THR A 282 13.56 10.03 -1.47
C THR A 282 13.97 11.11 -0.47
N ARG A 283 13.45 11.07 0.75
CA ARG A 283 14.05 11.82 1.87
C ARG A 283 15.44 11.27 2.17
N ARG A 284 16.23 12.04 2.95
CA ARG A 284 17.55 11.56 3.46
C ARG A 284 17.37 10.33 4.35
N PHE A 285 18.50 9.72 4.72
CA PHE A 285 18.54 8.69 5.75
C PHE A 285 18.12 9.28 7.10
N TYR A 286 17.20 8.63 7.79
CA TYR A 286 16.75 9.01 9.12
C TYR A 286 16.59 7.78 10.02
N GLY A 287 16.85 7.95 11.33
CA GLY A 287 16.57 6.94 12.34
C GLY A 287 15.08 6.87 12.69
N SER A 288 14.34 7.99 12.61
CA SER A 288 12.89 8.00 12.78
C SER A 288 12.18 8.02 11.43
N THR A 289 10.97 7.52 11.38
CA THR A 289 10.15 7.46 10.17
C THR A 289 9.83 8.85 9.63
N ALA A 290 9.29 9.73 10.46
CA ALA A 290 8.82 11.05 10.06
C ALA A 290 9.22 12.13 11.07
N SER A 291 9.04 13.39 10.67
CA SER A 291 9.28 14.55 11.53
C SER A 291 8.09 14.80 12.46
N GLY A 292 8.36 15.09 13.74
CA GLY A 292 7.35 15.57 14.67
C GLY A 292 6.88 17.02 14.40
N SER A 293 7.53 17.75 13.49
CA SER A 293 7.15 19.11 13.12
C SER A 293 6.47 19.13 11.76
N HIS A 294 5.25 19.64 11.68
CA HIS A 294 4.48 19.78 10.45
C HIS A 294 5.20 20.68 9.41
N VAL A 295 5.74 21.79 9.84
CA VAL A 295 6.51 22.71 8.96
C VAL A 295 7.73 22.02 8.35
N ARG A 296 8.44 21.19 9.13
CA ARG A 296 9.57 20.41 8.60
C ARG A 296 9.09 19.31 7.66
N PHE A 297 7.94 18.72 7.94
CA PHE A 297 7.33 17.74 7.06
C PHE A 297 7.05 18.36 5.69
N GLU A 298 6.28 19.45 5.63
CA GLU A 298 5.90 20.12 4.37
C GLU A 298 7.13 20.52 3.54
N ARG A 299 8.13 21.15 4.19
CA ARG A 299 9.36 21.53 3.50
C ARG A 299 10.07 20.33 2.87
N ARG A 300 10.21 19.23 3.62
CA ARG A 300 10.90 18.01 3.14
C ARG A 300 10.08 17.29 2.07
N HIS A 301 8.77 17.29 2.21
CA HIS A 301 7.87 16.68 1.24
C HIS A 301 7.96 17.42 -0.10
N LYS A 302 7.86 18.74 -0.08
CA LYS A 302 8.06 19.58 -1.26
C LYS A 302 9.43 19.37 -1.92
N GLN A 303 10.50 19.27 -1.14
CA GLN A 303 11.85 19.01 -1.66
C GLN A 303 11.93 17.67 -2.42
N VAL A 304 11.29 16.61 -1.93
CA VAL A 304 11.29 15.32 -2.63
C VAL A 304 10.51 15.43 -3.94
N ILE A 305 9.32 16.04 -3.92
CA ILE A 305 8.49 16.22 -5.12
C ILE A 305 9.27 17.04 -6.17
N GLU A 306 9.82 18.20 -5.79
CA GLU A 306 10.62 19.02 -6.73
C GLU A 306 11.80 18.24 -7.32
N TYR A 307 12.46 17.39 -6.52
CA TYR A 307 13.57 16.57 -6.98
C TYR A 307 13.14 15.44 -7.91
N VAL A 308 11.90 14.94 -7.81
CA VAL A 308 11.36 13.98 -8.78
C VAL A 308 11.33 14.59 -10.19
N PHE A 309 10.86 15.84 -10.33
CA PHE A 309 10.67 16.49 -11.61
C PHE A 309 11.91 17.25 -12.12
N ASP A 310 12.84 17.59 -11.23
CA ASP A 310 14.06 18.32 -11.59
C ASP A 310 15.27 17.79 -10.80
N LYS A 311 16.11 16.98 -11.47
CA LYS A 311 17.32 16.40 -10.87
C LYS A 311 18.34 17.42 -10.40
N SER A 312 18.28 18.68 -10.87
CA SER A 312 19.15 19.79 -10.41
C SER A 312 18.79 20.25 -8.99
N LYS A 313 17.55 20.01 -8.56
CA LYS A 313 17.01 20.34 -7.23
C LYS A 313 17.49 19.38 -6.12
N ASN A 314 18.62 18.71 -6.31
CA ASN A 314 19.19 17.78 -5.32
C ASN A 314 19.74 18.54 -4.10
N ASN A 315 18.84 19.12 -3.30
CA ASN A 315 19.15 19.82 -2.05
C ASN A 315 19.46 18.88 -0.87
N PHE A 316 19.60 17.57 -1.12
CA PHE A 316 19.86 16.57 -0.10
C PHE A 316 21.34 16.34 0.21
N ARG A 317 22.26 17.03 -0.47
CA ARG A 317 23.71 16.88 -0.28
C ARG A 317 24.31 17.80 0.78
N LYS A 318 23.50 18.62 1.47
CA LYS A 318 23.99 19.50 2.57
C LYS A 318 23.35 19.15 3.90
#